data_b9061d1c976a6456df2b4f6a99662d5e
#
_entry.id   b9061d1c976a6456df2b4f6a99662d5e
#
_cell.length_a   1.000
_cell.length_b   1.000
_cell.length_c   1.000
_cell.angle_alpha   90.00
_cell.angle_beta   90.00
_cell.angle_gamma   90.00
#
_symmetry.space_group_name_H-M   'P 1'
#
loop_
_entity.id
_entity.type
_entity.pdbx_description
1 polymer ?
#
loop_
_entity_poly.entity_id
_entity_poly.type
_entity_poly.pdbx_seq_one_letter_code
_entity_poly.pdbx_strand_id
1 'polypeptide(L)'
;SACNYFSKEKKCVYLPIKDYKLFSPDIINSFNEYDLICIDDIDIIFGIEEWEHSFFTLVNKILESSKKIIYTSSSSLLSRNINLKDLHSRLSWGLVFKINNADDIIKEKILQKIILEKEYNISFNVCKYLLQREERNLSSLVNIIHKAGLYSFSTQKKVSTRDINDILA
;
A
#
# COMPACT_ATOMS: atom_id res chain seq x y z
N SER A 1 -4.38 -7.22 -4.06
CA SER A 1 -3.00 -7.26 -3.52
C SER A 1 -2.34 -8.60 -3.84
N ALA A 2 -1.01 -8.67 -3.77
CA ALA A 2 -0.26 -9.92 -3.95
C ALA A 2 -0.74 -10.99 -2.95
N CYS A 3 -0.96 -10.62 -1.69
CA CYS A 3 -1.51 -11.49 -0.66
C CYS A 3 -2.83 -12.15 -1.08
N ASN A 4 -3.78 -11.38 -1.60
CA ASN A 4 -5.09 -11.91 -2.02
C ASN A 4 -4.98 -12.88 -3.21
N TYR A 5 -4.00 -12.68 -4.08
CA TYR A 5 -3.76 -13.59 -5.20
C TYR A 5 -3.20 -14.94 -4.73
N PHE A 6 -2.18 -14.89 -3.86
CA PHE A 6 -1.51 -16.09 -3.36
C PHE A 6 -2.30 -16.82 -2.27
N SER A 7 -3.18 -16.15 -1.52
CA SER A 7 -3.95 -16.76 -0.42
C SER A 7 -4.93 -17.86 -0.86
N LYS A 8 -5.18 -17.99 -2.16
CA LYS A 8 -6.00 -19.07 -2.71
C LYS A 8 -5.34 -20.44 -2.61
N GLU A 9 -4.02 -20.49 -2.59
CA GLU A 9 -3.24 -21.74 -2.65
C GLU A 9 -2.19 -21.86 -1.53
N LYS A 10 -1.87 -20.76 -0.84
CA LYS A 10 -0.76 -20.67 0.12
C LYS A 10 -1.14 -19.88 1.35
N LYS A 11 -0.47 -20.20 2.47
CA LYS A 11 -0.61 -19.39 3.70
C LYS A 11 0.10 -18.05 3.51
N CYS A 12 -0.66 -16.96 3.58
CA CYS A 12 -0.14 -15.60 3.42
C CYS A 12 -0.45 -14.75 4.65
N VAL A 13 0.46 -13.85 4.99
CA VAL A 13 0.26 -12.81 6.00
C VAL A 13 0.57 -11.45 5.41
N TYR A 14 -0.23 -10.43 5.78
CA TYR A 14 -0.01 -9.04 5.45
C TYR A 14 0.08 -8.21 6.72
N LEU A 15 1.17 -7.47 6.87
CA LEU A 15 1.43 -6.60 8.01
C LEU A 15 1.66 -5.16 7.52
N PRO A 16 0.72 -4.22 7.78
CA PRO A 16 0.95 -2.80 7.61
C PRO A 16 1.77 -2.27 8.79
N ILE A 17 3.05 -1.98 8.58
CA ILE A 17 3.97 -1.54 9.65
C ILE A 17 3.66 -0.13 10.17
N LYS A 18 2.88 0.68 9.47
CA LYS A 18 2.51 2.03 9.92
C LYS A 18 1.96 2.08 11.35
N ASP A 19 1.33 0.99 11.79
CA ASP A 19 0.76 0.85 13.13
C ASP A 19 1.69 0.08 14.09
N TYR A 20 3.00 0.05 13.82
CA TYR A 20 4.00 -0.72 14.56
C TYR A 20 3.97 -0.52 16.08
N LYS A 21 3.56 0.68 16.53
CA LYS A 21 3.45 1.00 17.97
C LYS A 21 2.39 0.17 18.72
N LEU A 22 1.46 -0.46 17.99
CA LEU A 22 0.44 -1.34 18.55
C LEU A 22 0.93 -2.79 18.71
N PHE A 23 2.12 -3.10 18.19
CA PHE A 23 2.66 -4.45 18.14
C PHE A 23 4.02 -4.51 18.85
N SER A 24 4.35 -5.67 19.41
CA SER A 24 5.73 -5.98 19.78
C SER A 24 6.52 -6.38 18.51
N PRO A 25 7.81 -6.02 18.40
CA PRO A 25 8.69 -6.52 17.34
C PRO A 25 8.69 -8.05 17.19
N ASP A 26 8.44 -8.77 18.27
CA ASP A 26 8.38 -10.25 18.28
C ASP A 26 7.24 -10.84 17.44
N ILE A 27 6.23 -10.03 17.07
CA ILE A 27 5.14 -10.48 16.18
C ILE A 27 5.71 -10.99 14.85
N ILE A 28 6.81 -10.40 14.38
CA ILE A 28 7.48 -10.81 13.14
C ILE A 28 8.00 -12.25 13.24
N ASN A 29 8.42 -12.69 14.41
CA ASN A 29 8.93 -14.04 14.62
C ASN A 29 7.86 -15.13 14.47
N SER A 30 6.56 -14.78 14.64
CA SER A 30 5.44 -15.70 14.44
C SER A 30 5.15 -15.99 12.96
N PHE A 31 5.72 -15.23 12.02
CA PHE A 31 5.43 -15.37 10.60
C PHE A 31 6.15 -16.55 9.92
N ASN A 32 6.93 -17.31 10.67
CA ASN A 32 7.65 -18.47 10.14
C ASN A 32 6.75 -19.58 9.58
N GLU A 33 5.44 -19.56 9.86
CA GLU A 33 4.52 -20.58 9.35
C GLU A 33 3.89 -20.21 7.99
N TYR A 34 4.11 -18.97 7.52
CA TYR A 34 3.52 -18.49 6.28
C TYR A 34 4.46 -18.72 5.08
N ASP A 35 3.86 -19.05 3.92
CA ASP A 35 4.58 -19.26 2.67
C ASP A 35 4.93 -17.93 1.99
N LEU A 36 4.07 -16.91 2.18
CA LEU A 36 4.28 -15.55 1.69
C LEU A 36 4.02 -14.55 2.83
N ILE A 37 5.00 -13.69 3.05
CA ILE A 37 4.94 -12.61 4.03
C ILE A 37 4.98 -11.29 3.24
N CYS A 38 3.96 -10.45 3.43
CA CYS A 38 3.89 -9.11 2.84
C CYS A 38 3.95 -8.07 3.96
N ILE A 39 4.95 -7.20 3.93
CA ILE A 39 5.15 -6.13 4.92
C ILE A 39 5.12 -4.80 4.19
N ASP A 40 4.22 -3.92 4.59
CA ASP A 40 3.99 -2.62 3.94
C ASP A 40 4.65 -1.49 4.74
N ASP A 41 5.27 -0.55 4.01
CA ASP A 41 5.92 0.64 4.56
C ASP A 41 7.06 0.33 5.55
N ILE A 42 7.92 -0.64 5.23
CA ILE A 42 9.03 -1.11 6.09
C ILE A 42 9.98 0.01 6.54
N ASP A 43 10.09 1.08 5.77
CA ASP A 43 10.97 2.21 6.08
C ASP A 43 10.57 2.98 7.36
N ILE A 44 9.37 2.78 7.87
CA ILE A 44 8.91 3.37 9.13
C ILE A 44 9.66 2.82 10.34
N ILE A 45 10.11 1.57 10.28
CA ILE A 45 10.83 0.92 11.39
C ILE A 45 12.35 1.08 11.31
N PHE A 46 12.88 1.68 10.25
CA PHE A 46 14.31 1.94 10.16
C PHE A 46 14.76 2.99 11.17
N GLY A 47 15.88 2.72 11.85
CA GLY A 47 16.37 3.50 12.98
C GLY A 47 15.82 3.04 14.35
N ILE A 48 14.90 2.07 14.39
CA ILE A 48 14.38 1.48 15.62
C ILE A 48 15.04 0.10 15.80
N GLU A 49 16.02 0.04 16.70
CA GLU A 49 16.93 -1.11 16.86
C GLU A 49 16.20 -2.44 17.04
N GLU A 50 15.22 -2.50 17.93
CA GLU A 50 14.46 -3.73 18.23
C GLU A 50 13.72 -4.26 16.98
N TRP A 51 13.15 -3.37 16.19
CA TRP A 51 12.46 -3.74 14.97
C TRP A 51 13.42 -4.16 13.86
N GLU A 52 14.56 -3.48 13.73
CA GLU A 52 15.59 -3.86 12.75
C GLU A 52 16.14 -5.25 13.06
N HIS A 53 16.40 -5.59 14.33
CA HIS A 53 16.85 -6.92 14.73
C HIS A 53 15.82 -8.01 14.46
N SER A 54 14.55 -7.76 14.81
CA SER A 54 13.47 -8.71 14.54
C SER A 54 13.28 -8.94 13.04
N PHE A 55 13.34 -7.87 12.27
CA PHE A 55 13.21 -7.96 10.82
C PHE A 55 14.41 -8.65 10.17
N PHE A 56 15.63 -8.38 10.62
CA PHE A 56 16.84 -9.08 10.18
C PHE A 56 16.73 -10.59 10.42
N THR A 57 16.26 -10.97 11.58
CA THR A 57 16.05 -12.38 11.95
C THR A 57 15.04 -13.04 11.00
N LEU A 58 13.92 -12.36 10.70
CA LEU A 58 12.93 -12.84 9.76
C LEU A 58 13.53 -13.03 8.34
N VAL A 59 14.22 -12.00 7.82
CA VAL A 59 14.82 -12.05 6.49
C VAL A 59 15.79 -13.22 6.36
N ASN A 60 16.67 -13.45 7.35
CA ASN A 60 17.59 -14.59 7.35
C ASN A 60 16.84 -15.93 7.28
N LYS A 61 15.82 -16.13 8.11
CA LYS A 61 15.00 -17.35 8.09
C LYS A 61 14.30 -17.58 6.75
N ILE A 62 13.85 -16.49 6.10
CA ILE A 62 13.23 -16.57 4.77
C ILE A 62 14.26 -16.96 3.71
N LEU A 63 15.45 -16.38 3.74
CA LEU A 63 16.53 -16.69 2.79
C LEU A 63 17.03 -18.15 2.90
N GLU A 64 16.95 -18.74 4.09
CA GLU A 64 17.28 -20.14 4.35
C GLU A 64 16.15 -21.12 4.03
N SER A 65 15.02 -20.64 3.57
CA SER A 65 13.79 -21.41 3.31
C SER A 65 13.29 -21.21 1.88
N SER A 66 12.30 -22.02 1.47
CA SER A 66 11.58 -21.83 0.20
C SER A 66 10.46 -20.77 0.26
N LYS A 67 10.37 -20.03 1.35
CA LYS A 67 9.36 -19.01 1.58
C LYS A 67 9.66 -17.72 0.82
N LYS A 68 8.68 -16.84 0.73
CA LYS A 68 8.81 -15.57 0.01
C LYS A 68 8.45 -14.41 0.93
N ILE A 69 9.17 -13.30 0.77
CA ILE A 69 8.85 -12.05 1.41
C ILE A 69 8.72 -10.95 0.35
N ILE A 70 7.70 -10.12 0.49
CA ILE A 70 7.50 -8.90 -0.28
C ILE A 70 7.42 -7.77 0.74
N TYR A 71 8.21 -6.75 0.55
CA TYR A 71 8.10 -5.54 1.36
C TYR A 71 8.07 -4.30 0.48
N THR A 72 7.37 -3.27 0.93
CA THR A 72 7.31 -1.97 0.28
C THR A 72 8.02 -0.92 1.11
N SER A 73 8.47 0.13 0.46
CA SER A 73 9.09 1.29 1.08
C SER A 73 8.73 2.54 0.27
N SER A 74 8.48 3.65 0.94
CA SER A 74 8.19 4.94 0.30
C SER A 74 9.43 5.59 -0.31
N SER A 75 10.63 5.14 0.07
CA SER A 75 11.91 5.66 -0.39
C SER A 75 12.90 4.54 -0.72
N SER A 76 13.97 4.89 -1.43
CA SER A 76 15.06 3.94 -1.68
C SER A 76 15.68 3.47 -0.37
N LEU A 77 15.94 2.17 -0.24
CA LEU A 77 16.65 1.59 0.90
C LEU A 77 18.02 2.24 1.12
N LEU A 78 18.69 2.64 0.02
CA LEU A 78 20.00 3.28 0.05
C LEU A 78 20.00 4.67 0.70
N SER A 79 18.84 5.34 0.75
CA SER A 79 18.70 6.70 1.29
C SER A 79 18.28 6.73 2.75
N ARG A 80 18.11 5.57 3.40
CA ARG A 80 17.62 5.47 4.78
C ARG A 80 18.71 5.12 5.77
N ASN A 81 18.56 5.66 6.97
CA ASN A 81 19.45 5.39 8.09
C ASN A 81 19.03 4.05 8.73
N ILE A 82 19.54 2.95 8.19
CA ILE A 82 19.43 1.62 8.80
C ILE A 82 20.63 1.45 9.72
N ASN A 83 20.37 1.29 11.02
CA ASN A 83 21.44 1.14 12.02
C ASN A 83 22.18 -0.19 11.84
N LEU A 84 21.44 -1.25 11.52
CA LEU A 84 21.97 -2.58 11.34
C LEU A 84 22.49 -2.77 9.90
N LYS A 85 23.80 -2.62 9.70
CA LYS A 85 24.44 -2.72 8.36
C LYS A 85 24.14 -4.06 7.66
N ASP A 86 24.07 -5.13 8.42
CA ASP A 86 23.79 -6.47 7.88
C ASP A 86 22.36 -6.57 7.33
N LEU A 87 21.38 -5.91 7.97
CA LEU A 87 20.01 -5.81 7.44
C LEU A 87 20.00 -5.10 6.10
N HIS A 88 20.71 -3.97 5.96
CA HIS A 88 20.82 -3.24 4.71
C HIS A 88 21.34 -4.14 3.57
N SER A 89 22.40 -4.92 3.85
CA SER A 89 22.96 -5.88 2.89
C SER A 89 21.92 -6.93 2.47
N ARG A 90 21.20 -7.52 3.41
CA ARG A 90 20.18 -8.55 3.15
C ARG A 90 19.01 -8.03 2.35
N LEU A 91 18.54 -6.83 2.64
CA LEU A 91 17.44 -6.20 1.89
C LEU A 91 17.80 -5.93 0.43
N SER A 92 19.10 -5.72 0.15
CA SER A 92 19.60 -5.48 -1.21
C SER A 92 19.70 -6.74 -2.07
N TRP A 93 19.56 -7.94 -1.51
CA TRP A 93 19.67 -9.21 -2.26
C TRP A 93 18.40 -9.56 -3.04
N GLY A 94 17.28 -8.96 -2.73
CA GLY A 94 16.01 -9.21 -3.41
C GLY A 94 15.89 -8.48 -4.76
N LEU A 95 14.84 -8.84 -5.51
CA LEU A 95 14.44 -8.06 -6.69
C LEU A 95 13.80 -6.75 -6.26
N VAL A 96 14.33 -5.64 -6.74
CA VAL A 96 13.81 -4.29 -6.44
C VAL A 96 13.04 -3.77 -7.64
N PHE A 97 11.79 -3.40 -7.42
CA PHE A 97 10.93 -2.78 -8.42
C PHE A 97 10.59 -1.35 -7.99
N LYS A 98 10.95 -0.37 -8.82
CA LYS A 98 10.54 1.01 -8.60
C LYS A 98 9.16 1.21 -9.21
N ILE A 99 8.19 1.59 -8.37
CA ILE A 99 6.86 2.01 -8.83
C ILE A 99 6.92 3.51 -9.10
N ASN A 100 6.80 3.89 -10.37
CA ASN A 100 6.71 5.30 -10.74
C ASN A 100 5.32 5.85 -10.45
N ASN A 101 5.23 7.14 -10.17
CA ASN A 101 3.94 7.81 -10.08
C ASN A 101 3.17 7.60 -11.37
N ALA A 102 1.91 7.21 -11.24
CA ALA A 102 1.01 7.09 -12.38
C ALA A 102 0.86 8.46 -13.06
N ASP A 103 0.89 8.49 -14.39
CA ASP A 103 0.49 9.65 -15.16
C ASP A 103 -1.04 9.88 -15.07
N ASP A 104 -1.51 11.02 -15.58
CA ASP A 104 -2.92 11.38 -15.47
C ASP A 104 -3.83 10.39 -16.22
N ILE A 105 -3.35 9.77 -17.29
CA ILE A 105 -4.10 8.76 -18.06
C ILE A 105 -4.27 7.49 -17.23
N ILE A 106 -3.22 7.05 -16.57
CA ILE A 106 -3.25 5.87 -15.70
C ILE A 106 -4.11 6.16 -14.47
N LYS A 107 -3.97 7.33 -13.86
CA LYS A 107 -4.81 7.74 -12.72
C LYS A 107 -6.29 7.75 -13.09
N GLU A 108 -6.65 8.33 -14.24
CA GLU A 108 -8.04 8.33 -14.72
C GLU A 108 -8.60 6.91 -14.81
N LYS A 109 -7.85 5.99 -15.43
CA LYS A 109 -8.25 4.58 -15.56
C LYS A 109 -8.42 3.89 -14.19
N ILE A 110 -7.53 4.18 -13.24
CA ILE A 110 -7.64 3.64 -11.87
C ILE A 110 -8.93 4.13 -11.20
N LEU A 111 -9.22 5.44 -11.27
CA LEU A 111 -10.43 6.01 -10.67
C LEU A 111 -11.70 5.45 -11.32
N GLN A 112 -11.74 5.34 -12.65
CA GLN A 112 -12.86 4.72 -13.36
C GLN A 112 -13.05 3.25 -12.96
N LYS A 113 -11.96 2.50 -12.83
CA LYS A 113 -12.01 1.10 -12.39
C LYS A 113 -12.59 0.97 -10.98
N ILE A 114 -12.19 1.83 -10.05
CA ILE A 114 -12.73 1.86 -8.67
C ILE A 114 -14.24 2.16 -8.70
N ILE A 115 -14.68 3.12 -9.51
CA ILE A 115 -16.11 3.45 -9.67
C ILE A 115 -16.92 2.22 -10.12
N LEU A 116 -16.40 1.48 -11.10
CA LEU A 116 -17.04 0.28 -11.64
C LEU A 116 -17.03 -0.88 -10.63
N GLU A 117 -15.89 -1.18 -10.02
CA GLU A 117 -15.74 -2.30 -9.07
C GLU A 117 -16.57 -2.11 -7.79
N LYS A 118 -16.79 -0.85 -7.40
CA LYS A 118 -17.57 -0.49 -6.21
C LYS A 118 -19.03 -0.14 -6.54
N GLU A 119 -19.40 -0.22 -7.81
CA GLU A 119 -20.77 0.10 -8.29
C GLU A 119 -21.23 1.51 -7.87
N TYR A 120 -20.29 2.47 -7.77
CA TYR A 120 -20.60 3.85 -7.41
C TYR A 120 -21.37 4.55 -8.56
N ASN A 121 -22.46 5.21 -8.23
CA ASN A 121 -23.21 6.01 -9.20
C ASN A 121 -22.55 7.39 -9.42
N ILE A 122 -21.37 7.38 -10.04
CA ILE A 122 -20.54 8.56 -10.30
C ILE A 122 -20.32 8.68 -11.81
N SER A 123 -20.44 9.90 -12.34
CA SER A 123 -20.08 10.19 -13.75
C SER A 123 -18.57 10.13 -13.96
N PHE A 124 -18.10 9.47 -15.02
CA PHE A 124 -16.66 9.41 -15.35
C PHE A 124 -16.02 10.77 -15.62
N ASN A 125 -16.82 11.80 -15.97
CA ASN A 125 -16.33 13.17 -16.08
C ASN A 125 -15.77 13.71 -14.76
N VAL A 126 -16.18 13.16 -13.63
CA VAL A 126 -15.63 13.49 -12.32
C VAL A 126 -14.15 13.11 -12.24
N CYS A 127 -13.73 11.99 -12.82
CA CYS A 127 -12.31 11.60 -12.84
C CYS A 127 -11.44 12.64 -13.54
N LYS A 128 -11.86 13.09 -14.74
CA LYS A 128 -11.16 14.14 -15.49
C LYS A 128 -11.13 15.46 -14.73
N TYR A 129 -12.26 15.84 -14.15
CA TYR A 129 -12.38 17.06 -13.36
C TYR A 129 -11.41 17.06 -12.16
N LEU A 130 -11.32 15.97 -11.42
CA LEU A 130 -10.42 15.85 -10.28
C LEU A 130 -8.94 15.93 -10.69
N LEU A 131 -8.56 15.35 -11.82
CA LEU A 131 -7.19 15.41 -12.35
C LEU A 131 -6.76 16.81 -12.80
N GLN A 132 -7.69 17.71 -13.07
CA GLN A 132 -7.40 19.10 -13.43
C GLN A 132 -7.16 20.00 -12.20
N ARG A 133 -7.44 19.51 -10.99
CA ARG A 133 -7.17 20.24 -9.73
C ARG A 133 -5.70 20.09 -9.32
N GLU A 134 -5.21 21.04 -8.50
CA GLU A 134 -3.80 21.09 -8.10
C GLU A 134 -3.32 19.86 -7.30
N GLU A 135 -4.19 19.28 -6.47
CA GLU A 135 -3.88 18.06 -5.73
C GLU A 135 -4.02 16.80 -6.60
N ARG A 136 -2.91 16.39 -7.21
CA ARG A 136 -2.86 15.21 -8.10
C ARG A 136 -2.36 13.93 -7.42
N ASN A 137 -2.34 13.87 -6.11
CA ASN A 137 -1.96 12.65 -5.39
C ASN A 137 -3.05 11.58 -5.58
N LEU A 138 -2.66 10.40 -6.07
CA LEU A 138 -3.61 9.33 -6.36
C LEU A 138 -4.40 8.91 -5.12
N SER A 139 -3.76 8.85 -3.95
CA SER A 139 -4.45 8.47 -2.69
C SER A 139 -5.54 9.47 -2.32
N SER A 140 -5.26 10.78 -2.46
CA SER A 140 -6.26 11.84 -2.22
C SER A 140 -7.42 11.72 -3.21
N LEU A 141 -7.13 11.50 -4.51
CA LEU A 141 -8.14 11.31 -5.54
C LEU A 141 -9.03 10.10 -5.28
N VAL A 142 -8.43 8.97 -4.88
CA VAL A 142 -9.16 7.75 -4.51
C VAL A 142 -10.07 8.00 -3.30
N ASN A 143 -9.59 8.71 -2.27
CA ASN A 143 -10.40 9.07 -1.12
C ASN A 143 -11.61 9.95 -1.50
N ILE A 144 -11.42 10.89 -2.43
CA ILE A 144 -12.52 11.72 -2.95
C ILE A 144 -13.56 10.84 -3.67
N ILE A 145 -13.12 9.92 -4.53
CA ILE A 145 -14.03 8.98 -5.21
C ILE A 145 -14.80 8.11 -4.20
N HIS A 146 -14.15 7.65 -3.12
CA HIS A 146 -14.87 6.90 -2.08
C HIS A 146 -15.90 7.74 -1.34
N LYS A 147 -15.58 9.00 -0.97
CA LYS A 147 -16.56 9.92 -0.36
C LYS A 147 -17.73 10.19 -1.30
N ALA A 148 -17.45 10.46 -2.58
CA ALA A 148 -18.46 10.66 -3.61
C ALA A 148 -19.34 9.41 -3.82
N GLY A 149 -18.74 8.23 -3.75
CA GLY A 149 -19.44 6.94 -3.82
C GLY A 149 -20.44 6.77 -2.66
N LEU A 150 -19.99 7.03 -1.42
CA LEU A 150 -20.87 6.98 -0.25
C LEU A 150 -22.01 8.00 -0.35
N TYR A 151 -21.73 9.20 -0.82
CA TYR A 151 -22.74 10.22 -1.09
C TYR A 151 -23.76 9.75 -2.14
N SER A 152 -23.31 9.08 -3.23
CA SER A 152 -24.20 8.54 -4.25
C SER A 152 -25.17 7.50 -3.70
N PHE A 153 -24.71 6.64 -2.78
CA PHE A 153 -25.56 5.64 -2.13
C PHE A 153 -26.57 6.28 -1.16
N SER A 154 -26.14 7.24 -0.33
CA SER A 154 -27.02 7.89 0.64
C SER A 154 -28.11 8.73 -0.01
N THR A 155 -27.81 9.39 -1.13
CA THR A 155 -28.76 10.26 -1.85
C THR A 155 -29.52 9.58 -2.98
N GLN A 156 -29.08 8.38 -3.38
CA GLN A 156 -29.57 7.65 -4.57
C GLN A 156 -29.47 8.48 -5.86
N LYS A 157 -28.56 9.47 -5.91
CA LYS A 157 -28.35 10.35 -7.07
C LYS A 157 -27.03 10.04 -7.75
N LYS A 158 -26.97 10.30 -9.05
CA LYS A 158 -25.74 10.25 -9.80
C LYS A 158 -24.90 11.49 -9.50
N VAL A 159 -23.68 11.26 -8.99
CA VAL A 159 -22.73 12.33 -8.68
C VAL A 159 -22.11 12.86 -9.97
N SER A 160 -22.18 14.17 -10.14
CA SER A 160 -21.59 14.94 -11.24
C SER A 160 -20.44 15.80 -10.73
N THR A 161 -19.75 16.52 -11.63
CA THR A 161 -18.67 17.45 -11.28
C THR A 161 -19.14 18.61 -10.40
N ARG A 162 -20.41 18.99 -10.47
CA ARG A 162 -20.98 20.07 -9.65
C ARG A 162 -21.08 19.66 -8.18
N ASP A 163 -21.43 18.42 -7.94
CA ASP A 163 -21.63 17.89 -6.58
C ASP A 163 -20.31 17.72 -5.83
N ILE A 164 -19.18 17.64 -6.54
CA ILE A 164 -17.87 17.39 -5.90
C ILE A 164 -17.46 18.50 -4.94
N ASN A 165 -17.77 19.76 -5.25
CA ASN A 165 -17.41 20.87 -4.37
C ASN A 165 -18.17 20.81 -3.05
N ASP A 166 -19.45 20.43 -3.10
CA ASP A 166 -20.30 20.30 -1.90
C ASP A 166 -19.87 19.08 -1.05
N ILE A 167 -19.38 18.01 -1.68
CA ILE A 167 -18.89 16.80 -1.00
C ILE A 167 -17.54 17.05 -0.30
N LEU A 168 -16.75 18.00 -0.79
CA LEU A 168 -15.42 18.32 -0.26
C LEU A 168 -15.42 19.48 0.75
N ALA A 169 -16.50 20.25 0.82
CA ALA A 169 -16.69 21.31 1.82
C ALA A 169 -16.96 20.73 3.20
#